data_bb1d590c86b9d04b62a8c02286bd8282
#
_entry.id   bb1d590c86b9d04b62a8c02286bd8282
#
_cell.length_a   1.000
_cell.length_b   1.000
_cell.length_c   1.000
_cell.angle_alpha   90.00
_cell.angle_beta   90.00
_cell.angle_gamma   90.00
#
_symmetry.space_group_name_H-M   'P 1'
#
loop_
_entity.id
_entity.type
_entity.pdbx_description
1 polymer ?
#
loop_
_entity_poly.entity_id
_entity_poly.type
_entity_poly.pdbx_seq_one_letter_code
_entity_poly.pdbx_strand_id
1 'polypeptide(L)'
;MLKWILNLRLDEMKSLLDMVEASGDDLPDIYCDMDQVLCNFLGGAEKAIGMPFPQADKNGRWNAIRDTKDFWATLDWMPGAKRLYSFIQKYDTNILSAYSSSDTNSRSGKLKWLGKNTKIRRGNINLVKRADKQKYATTDGKPNILIDDYKK
;
A
#
# COMPACT_ATOMS: atom_id res chain seq x y z
N MET A 1 -10.07 -5.89 19.97
CA MET A 1 -8.97 -5.87 18.99
C MET A 1 -9.57 -5.78 17.60
N LEU A 2 -9.21 -4.72 16.86
CA LEU A 2 -9.65 -4.55 15.49
C LEU A 2 -8.93 -5.57 14.60
N LYS A 3 -9.67 -6.33 13.82
CA LYS A 3 -9.10 -7.35 12.95
C LYS A 3 -9.26 -6.94 11.49
N TRP A 4 -8.15 -6.94 10.79
CA TRP A 4 -8.10 -6.92 9.34
C TRP A 4 -8.16 -8.34 8.80
N ILE A 5 -8.70 -8.50 7.60
CA ILE A 5 -8.47 -9.71 6.81
C ILE A 5 -7.15 -9.45 6.05
N LEU A 6 -6.02 -9.88 6.66
CA LEU A 6 -4.68 -9.54 6.17
C LEU A 6 -4.12 -10.60 5.22
N ASN A 7 -3.30 -10.15 4.27
CA ASN A 7 -2.39 -10.99 3.49
C ASN A 7 -3.04 -12.12 2.71
N LEU A 8 -4.19 -11.86 2.12
CA LEU A 8 -4.78 -12.79 1.19
C LEU A 8 -4.01 -12.76 -0.13
N ARG A 9 -3.72 -13.95 -0.68
CA ARG A 9 -3.26 -14.05 -2.06
C ARG A 9 -4.42 -13.65 -2.99
N LEU A 10 -4.09 -13.30 -4.23
CA LEU A 10 -5.09 -12.84 -5.19
C LEU A 10 -6.22 -13.86 -5.38
N ASP A 11 -5.89 -15.15 -5.49
CA ASP A 11 -6.86 -16.23 -5.62
C ASP A 11 -7.74 -16.40 -4.38
N GLU A 12 -7.16 -16.29 -3.18
CA GLU A 12 -7.89 -16.33 -1.91
C GLU A 12 -8.85 -15.15 -1.78
N MET A 13 -8.41 -13.95 -2.16
CA MET A 13 -9.23 -12.74 -2.15
C MET A 13 -10.39 -12.85 -3.14
N LYS A 14 -10.15 -13.37 -4.35
CA LYS A 14 -11.21 -13.62 -5.33
C LYS A 14 -12.27 -14.57 -4.77
N SER A 15 -11.85 -15.68 -4.17
CA SER A 15 -12.76 -16.65 -3.57
C SER A 15 -13.59 -16.04 -2.46
N LEU A 16 -12.98 -15.25 -1.57
CA LEU A 16 -13.69 -14.58 -0.47
C LEU A 16 -14.74 -13.61 -1.00
N LEU A 17 -14.38 -12.78 -1.97
CA LEU A 17 -15.29 -11.80 -2.55
C LEU A 17 -16.45 -12.47 -3.29
N ASP A 18 -16.18 -13.54 -4.03
CA ASP A 18 -17.23 -14.32 -4.70
C ASP A 18 -18.22 -14.92 -3.69
N MET A 19 -17.71 -15.43 -2.55
CA MET A 19 -18.56 -15.98 -1.48
C MET A 19 -19.44 -14.89 -0.86
N VAL A 20 -18.89 -13.70 -0.59
CA VAL A 20 -19.64 -12.58 -0.02
C VAL A 20 -20.72 -12.09 -0.99
N GLU A 21 -20.39 -11.95 -2.28
CA GLU A 21 -21.37 -11.59 -3.32
C GLU A 21 -22.49 -12.64 -3.44
N ALA A 22 -22.15 -13.92 -3.41
CA ALA A 22 -23.12 -15.01 -3.49
C ALA A 22 -24.05 -15.06 -2.27
N SER A 23 -23.58 -14.64 -1.09
CA SER A 23 -24.40 -14.58 0.13
C SER A 23 -25.38 -13.40 0.16
N GLY A 24 -25.20 -12.42 -0.75
CA GLY A 24 -25.99 -11.20 -0.77
C GLY A 24 -25.62 -10.17 0.30
N ASP A 25 -24.55 -10.42 1.05
CA ASP A 25 -24.01 -9.48 2.03
C ASP A 25 -23.29 -8.32 1.34
N ASP A 26 -23.21 -7.18 2.03
CA ASP A 26 -22.41 -6.06 1.56
C ASP A 26 -20.93 -6.47 1.52
N LEU A 27 -20.24 -6.06 0.45
CA LEU A 27 -18.79 -6.28 0.35
C LEU A 27 -18.06 -5.46 1.41
N PRO A 28 -17.02 -6.04 2.07
CA PRO A 28 -16.17 -5.26 2.94
C PRO A 28 -15.41 -4.20 2.16
N ASP A 29 -15.05 -3.10 2.82
CA ASP A 29 -14.17 -2.12 2.21
C ASP A 29 -12.77 -2.73 2.00
N ILE A 30 -12.18 -2.42 0.86
CA ILE A 30 -10.85 -2.91 0.50
C ILE A 30 -9.86 -1.76 0.61
N TYR A 31 -8.81 -1.99 1.36
CA TYR A 31 -7.67 -1.08 1.50
C TYR A 31 -6.42 -1.77 0.97
N CYS A 32 -5.64 -1.05 0.19
CA CYS A 32 -4.39 -1.55 -0.38
C CYS A 32 -3.23 -0.64 0.04
N ASP A 33 -2.20 -1.24 0.63
CA ASP A 33 -0.95 -0.53 0.93
C ASP A 33 -0.15 -0.29 -0.36
N MET A 34 0.87 0.54 -0.27
CA MET A 34 1.72 0.90 -1.41
C MET A 34 3.07 0.20 -1.36
N ASP A 35 3.87 0.45 -0.31
CA ASP A 35 5.24 -0.06 -0.24
C ASP A 35 5.26 -1.59 -0.19
N GLN A 36 6.01 -2.22 -1.09
CA GLN A 36 6.14 -3.66 -1.25
C GLN A 36 4.82 -4.38 -1.58
N VAL A 37 3.78 -3.64 -1.93
CA VAL A 37 2.52 -4.16 -2.48
C VAL A 37 2.33 -3.68 -3.92
N LEU A 38 2.23 -2.38 -4.11
CA LEU A 38 2.16 -1.74 -5.43
C LEU A 38 3.53 -1.23 -5.89
N CYS A 39 4.26 -0.58 -4.99
CA CYS A 39 5.53 0.08 -5.25
C CYS A 39 6.70 -0.74 -4.73
N ASN A 40 7.74 -0.88 -5.54
CA ASN A 40 8.98 -1.56 -5.13
C ASN A 40 9.88 -0.59 -4.34
N PHE A 41 9.49 -0.34 -3.10
CA PHE A 41 10.24 0.54 -2.21
C PHE A 41 11.65 0.02 -1.94
N LEU A 42 11.80 -1.26 -1.56
CA LEU A 42 13.11 -1.83 -1.27
C LEU A 42 14.04 -1.77 -2.48
N GLY A 43 13.55 -2.11 -3.66
CA GLY A 43 14.34 -2.02 -4.88
C GLY A 43 14.82 -0.61 -5.17
N GLY A 44 13.93 0.37 -5.03
CA GLY A 44 14.28 1.79 -5.20
C GLY A 44 15.26 2.28 -4.14
N ALA A 45 15.04 1.92 -2.89
CA ALA A 45 15.90 2.30 -1.78
C ALA A 45 17.32 1.70 -1.92
N GLU A 46 17.42 0.43 -2.25
CA GLU A 46 18.70 -0.24 -2.44
C GLU A 46 19.49 0.34 -3.61
N LYS A 47 18.80 0.73 -4.66
CA LYS A 47 19.41 1.44 -5.79
C LYS A 47 19.96 2.82 -5.37
N ALA A 48 19.22 3.56 -4.56
CA ALA A 48 19.65 4.86 -4.05
C ALA A 48 20.82 4.75 -3.07
N ILE A 49 20.82 3.73 -2.23
CA ILE A 49 21.81 3.49 -1.19
C ILE A 49 23.08 2.84 -1.76
N GLY A 50 22.94 1.98 -2.76
CA GLY A 50 24.03 1.20 -3.35
C GLY A 50 24.38 -0.08 -2.59
N MET A 51 23.52 -0.51 -1.66
CA MET A 51 23.68 -1.74 -0.86
C MET A 51 22.34 -2.26 -0.38
N PRO A 52 22.23 -3.51 0.12
CA PRO A 52 21.01 -4.03 0.72
C PRO A 52 20.52 -3.15 1.88
N PHE A 53 19.22 -2.89 1.91
CA PHE A 53 18.60 -1.95 2.85
C PHE A 53 18.93 -2.25 4.33
N PRO A 54 18.89 -3.51 4.81
CA PRO A 54 19.22 -3.80 6.21
C PRO A 54 20.68 -3.58 6.57
N GLN A 55 21.59 -3.56 5.58
CA GLN A 55 23.03 -3.37 5.80
C GLN A 55 23.43 -1.90 5.93
N ALA A 56 22.59 -0.99 5.47
CA ALA A 56 22.85 0.43 5.59
C ALA A 56 22.48 0.93 6.99
N ASP A 57 23.26 1.86 7.55
CA ASP A 57 22.86 2.53 8.77
C ASP A 57 21.60 3.38 8.54
N LYS A 58 20.82 3.58 9.60
CA LYS A 58 19.53 4.24 9.52
C LYS A 58 19.61 5.65 8.91
N ASN A 59 20.58 6.44 9.35
CA ASN A 59 20.74 7.81 8.87
C ASN A 59 21.20 7.84 7.41
N GLY A 60 22.17 7.01 7.05
CA GLY A 60 22.71 6.93 5.70
C GLY A 60 21.64 6.54 4.67
N ARG A 61 20.83 5.53 4.97
CA ARG A 61 19.77 5.09 4.05
C ARG A 61 18.69 6.14 3.83
N TRP A 62 18.28 6.84 4.89
CA TRP A 62 17.28 7.91 4.75
C TRP A 62 17.84 9.15 4.08
N ASN A 63 19.12 9.49 4.31
CA ASN A 63 19.80 10.54 3.57
C ASN A 63 19.83 10.25 2.08
N ALA A 64 20.21 9.03 1.69
CA ALA A 64 20.23 8.61 0.30
C ALA A 64 18.84 8.71 -0.38
N ILE A 65 17.80 8.31 0.33
CA ILE A 65 16.42 8.41 -0.16
C ILE A 65 16.02 9.88 -0.35
N ARG A 66 16.28 10.73 0.65
CA ARG A 66 15.96 12.17 0.57
C ARG A 66 16.73 12.88 -0.53
N ASP A 67 17.97 12.48 -0.78
CA ASP A 67 18.82 13.09 -1.80
C ASP A 67 18.47 12.62 -3.22
N THR A 68 17.68 11.58 -3.37
CA THR A 68 17.23 11.09 -4.66
C THR A 68 16.01 11.89 -5.12
N LYS A 69 16.17 12.64 -6.22
CA LYS A 69 15.10 13.45 -6.77
C LYS A 69 13.88 12.56 -7.12
N ASP A 70 12.71 13.00 -6.69
CA ASP A 70 11.43 12.34 -6.98
C ASP A 70 11.41 10.85 -6.59
N PHE A 71 12.15 10.46 -5.56
CA PHE A 71 12.29 9.07 -5.14
C PHE A 71 10.94 8.33 -5.08
N TRP A 72 10.00 8.86 -4.30
CA TRP A 72 8.71 8.21 -4.07
C TRP A 72 7.81 8.18 -5.31
N ALA A 73 7.90 9.23 -6.11
CA ALA A 73 7.08 9.40 -7.31
C ALA A 73 7.53 8.52 -8.48
N THR A 74 8.76 8.01 -8.45
CA THR A 74 9.39 7.28 -9.57
C THR A 74 9.69 5.82 -9.26
N LEU A 75 9.17 5.30 -8.15
CA LEU A 75 9.32 3.87 -7.82
C LEU A 75 8.69 2.99 -8.90
N ASP A 76 9.33 1.85 -9.16
CA ASP A 76 8.77 0.85 -10.05
C ASP A 76 7.58 0.13 -9.39
N TRP A 77 6.72 -0.44 -10.21
CA TRP A 77 5.72 -1.38 -9.73
C TRP A 77 6.39 -2.62 -9.14
N MET A 78 5.80 -3.17 -8.09
CA MET A 78 6.17 -4.52 -7.65
C MET A 78 5.81 -5.53 -8.73
N PRO A 79 6.59 -6.63 -8.87
CA PRO A 79 6.22 -7.73 -9.74
C PRO A 79 4.80 -8.24 -9.42
N GLY A 80 3.95 -8.31 -10.44
CA GLY A 80 2.55 -8.74 -10.29
C GLY A 80 1.59 -7.68 -9.75
N ALA A 81 2.07 -6.51 -9.35
CA ALA A 81 1.23 -5.47 -8.74
C ALA A 81 0.23 -4.85 -9.73
N LYS A 82 0.59 -4.73 -11.00
CA LYS A 82 -0.35 -4.24 -12.03
C LYS A 82 -1.55 -5.18 -12.17
N ARG A 83 -1.31 -6.48 -12.09
CA ARG A 83 -2.38 -7.50 -12.13
C ARG A 83 -3.27 -7.41 -10.90
N LEU A 84 -2.68 -7.25 -9.72
CA LEU A 84 -3.41 -7.02 -8.48
C LEU A 84 -4.27 -5.76 -8.59
N TYR A 85 -3.69 -4.64 -8.98
CA TYR A 85 -4.41 -3.38 -9.14
C TYR A 85 -5.57 -3.51 -10.15
N SER A 86 -5.33 -4.13 -11.29
CA SER A 86 -6.34 -4.36 -12.30
C SER A 86 -7.55 -5.14 -11.75
N PHE A 87 -7.31 -6.07 -10.84
CA PHE A 87 -8.38 -6.81 -10.19
C PHE A 87 -9.12 -5.98 -9.14
N ILE A 88 -8.39 -5.35 -8.21
CA ILE A 88 -9.03 -4.65 -7.08
C ILE A 88 -9.73 -3.35 -7.48
N GLN A 89 -9.35 -2.72 -8.58
CA GLN A 89 -10.00 -1.49 -9.03
C GLN A 89 -11.51 -1.64 -9.31
N LYS A 90 -11.97 -2.87 -9.53
CA LYS A 90 -13.39 -3.18 -9.73
C LYS A 90 -14.25 -2.94 -8.47
N TYR A 91 -13.63 -2.86 -7.32
CA TYR A 91 -14.26 -2.86 -6.01
C TYR A 91 -14.17 -1.50 -5.29
N ASP A 92 -13.96 -0.42 -6.02
CA ASP A 92 -13.80 0.93 -5.45
C ASP A 92 -12.76 0.95 -4.32
N THR A 93 -11.59 0.40 -4.62
CA THR A 93 -10.51 0.20 -3.65
C THR A 93 -9.96 1.51 -3.11
N ASN A 94 -9.68 1.51 -1.80
CA ASN A 94 -8.99 2.58 -1.12
C ASN A 94 -7.50 2.27 -1.00
N ILE A 95 -6.67 3.30 -1.05
CA ILE A 95 -5.26 3.22 -0.65
C ILE A 95 -5.17 3.53 0.84
N LEU A 96 -4.39 2.73 1.55
CA LEU A 96 -4.03 2.98 2.93
C LEU A 96 -2.53 2.72 3.11
N SER A 97 -1.76 3.77 3.17
CA SER A 97 -0.30 3.69 3.25
C SER A 97 0.24 4.65 4.29
N ALA A 98 1.25 4.19 5.03
CA ALA A 98 1.95 5.06 5.96
C ALA A 98 2.98 5.90 5.22
N TYR A 99 2.97 7.22 5.46
CA TYR A 99 4.05 8.07 4.99
C TYR A 99 5.22 8.03 5.99
N SER A 100 6.43 8.27 5.49
CA SER A 100 7.63 8.27 6.33
C SER A 100 7.79 9.60 7.07
N SER A 101 7.96 9.54 8.38
CA SER A 101 8.37 10.71 9.17
C SER A 101 9.83 11.11 8.94
N SER A 102 10.63 10.20 8.39
CA SER A 102 12.05 10.44 8.06
C SER A 102 12.23 11.20 6.75
N ASP A 103 11.18 11.35 5.94
CA ASP A 103 11.22 12.06 4.67
C ASP A 103 9.92 12.81 4.44
N THR A 104 9.98 14.14 4.50
CA THR A 104 8.81 15.01 4.31
C THR A 104 8.22 14.92 2.90
N ASN A 105 8.99 14.44 1.91
CA ASN A 105 8.55 14.28 0.53
C ASN A 105 7.78 12.97 0.29
N SER A 106 7.73 12.08 1.27
CA SER A 106 7.10 10.76 1.07
C SER A 106 5.61 10.87 0.76
N ARG A 107 4.89 11.74 1.46
CA ARG A 107 3.45 11.92 1.28
C ARG A 107 3.13 12.48 -0.12
N SER A 108 3.76 13.59 -0.50
CA SER A 108 3.54 14.21 -1.80
C SER A 108 4.01 13.31 -2.95
N GLY A 109 5.13 12.61 -2.77
CA GLY A 109 5.65 11.67 -3.76
C GLY A 109 4.72 10.48 -3.97
N LYS A 110 4.16 9.91 -2.92
CA LYS A 110 3.16 8.85 -3.01
C LYS A 110 1.90 9.29 -3.76
N LEU A 111 1.43 10.51 -3.50
CA LEU A 111 0.30 11.08 -4.24
C LEU A 111 0.60 11.22 -5.73
N LYS A 112 1.80 11.69 -6.07
CA LYS A 112 2.23 11.80 -7.47
C LYS A 112 2.29 10.45 -8.14
N TRP A 113 2.84 9.44 -7.45
CA TRP A 113 2.91 8.08 -7.97
C TRP A 113 1.53 7.52 -8.29
N LEU A 114 0.59 7.67 -7.37
CA LEU A 114 -0.79 7.20 -7.55
C LEU A 114 -1.48 7.93 -8.70
N GLY A 115 -1.32 9.24 -8.80
CA GLY A 115 -1.91 10.02 -9.88
C GLY A 115 -1.37 9.66 -11.26
N LYS A 116 -0.09 9.30 -11.35
CA LYS A 116 0.55 8.89 -12.60
C LYS A 116 0.20 7.45 -13.00
N ASN A 117 0.13 6.54 -12.04
CA ASN A 117 0.09 5.10 -12.29
C ASN A 117 -1.30 4.47 -12.09
N THR A 118 -2.21 5.17 -11.45
CA THR A 118 -3.55 4.63 -11.13
C THR A 118 -4.65 5.63 -11.48
N LYS A 119 -5.89 5.15 -11.45
CA LYS A 119 -7.09 5.98 -11.59
C LYS A 119 -7.83 6.16 -10.26
N ILE A 120 -7.16 5.90 -9.15
CA ILE A 120 -7.76 6.00 -7.81
C ILE A 120 -8.08 7.45 -7.51
N ARG A 121 -9.33 7.71 -7.10
CA ARG A 121 -9.80 9.06 -6.77
C ARG A 121 -9.12 9.56 -5.49
N ARG A 122 -8.88 10.86 -5.42
CA ARG A 122 -8.24 11.48 -4.25
C ARG A 122 -8.96 11.14 -2.93
N GLY A 123 -10.28 11.06 -2.93
CA GLY A 123 -11.07 10.70 -1.75
C GLY A 123 -10.85 9.27 -1.26
N ASN A 124 -10.31 8.40 -2.09
CA ASN A 124 -9.99 7.02 -1.74
C ASN A 124 -8.51 6.84 -1.34
N ILE A 125 -7.74 7.91 -1.25
CA ILE A 125 -6.31 7.85 -0.90
C ILE A 125 -6.13 8.31 0.54
N ASN A 126 -5.66 7.40 1.38
CA ASN A 126 -5.41 7.64 2.80
C ASN A 126 -3.92 7.44 3.08
N LEU A 127 -3.20 8.55 3.19
CA LEU A 127 -1.79 8.57 3.57
C LEU A 127 -1.70 9.06 5.01
N VAL A 128 -1.34 8.17 5.91
CA VAL A 128 -1.50 8.35 7.36
C VAL A 128 -0.21 8.01 8.10
N LYS A 129 -0.16 8.30 9.38
CA LYS A 129 0.88 7.75 10.25
C LYS A 129 0.64 6.26 10.46
N ARG A 130 1.71 5.50 10.64
CA ARG A 130 1.62 4.04 10.81
C ARG A 130 0.61 3.64 11.90
N ALA A 131 0.64 4.32 13.04
CA ALA A 131 -0.27 4.04 14.15
C ALA A 131 -1.75 4.27 13.81
N ASP A 132 -2.04 5.13 12.85
CA ASP A 132 -3.41 5.47 12.47
C ASP A 132 -4.04 4.48 11.48
N LYS A 133 -3.25 3.56 10.91
CA LYS A 133 -3.77 2.53 9.99
C LYS A 133 -4.86 1.68 10.64
N GLN A 134 -4.76 1.40 11.93
CA GLN A 134 -5.76 0.60 12.67
C GLN A 134 -7.16 1.22 12.69
N LYS A 135 -7.27 2.52 12.52
CA LYS A 135 -8.57 3.21 12.47
C LYS A 135 -9.44 2.80 11.29
N TYR A 136 -8.83 2.22 10.26
CA TYR A 136 -9.50 1.79 9.03
C TYR A 136 -9.88 0.29 9.05
N ALA A 137 -9.59 -0.41 10.14
CA ALA A 137 -9.77 -1.86 10.21
C ALA A 137 -11.24 -2.31 10.14
N THR A 138 -12.16 -1.44 10.54
CA THR A 138 -13.59 -1.75 10.52
C THR A 138 -14.40 -0.59 9.96
N THR A 139 -15.53 -0.91 9.36
CA THR A 139 -16.56 0.03 8.97
C THR A 139 -17.88 -0.45 9.59
N ASP A 140 -18.51 0.40 10.39
CA ASP A 140 -19.76 0.05 11.10
C ASP A 140 -19.66 -1.29 11.87
N GLY A 141 -18.51 -1.52 12.51
CA GLY A 141 -18.23 -2.72 13.30
C GLY A 141 -17.87 -3.97 12.48
N LYS A 142 -17.90 -3.90 11.15
CA LYS A 142 -17.54 -5.02 10.28
C LYS A 142 -16.07 -4.91 9.86
N PRO A 143 -15.31 -6.01 9.83
CA PRO A 143 -13.90 -5.98 9.43
C PRO A 143 -13.73 -5.66 7.95
N ASN A 144 -12.72 -4.88 7.63
CA ASN A 144 -12.31 -4.55 6.27
C ASN A 144 -11.17 -5.45 5.81
N ILE A 145 -10.90 -5.45 4.51
CA ILE A 145 -9.77 -6.15 3.91
C ILE A 145 -8.60 -5.18 3.78
N LEU A 146 -7.44 -5.57 4.28
CA LEU A 146 -6.18 -4.88 4.02
C LEU A 146 -5.25 -5.78 3.21
N ILE A 147 -4.81 -5.28 2.07
CA ILE A 147 -3.78 -5.93 1.25
C ILE A 147 -2.45 -5.30 1.63
N ASP A 148 -1.59 -6.05 2.31
CA ASP A 148 -0.31 -5.59 2.86
C ASP A 148 0.73 -6.69 2.67
N ASP A 149 2.01 -6.31 2.70
CA ASP A 149 3.14 -7.25 2.65
C ASP A 149 3.51 -7.81 4.04
N TYR A 150 2.89 -7.29 5.09
CA TYR A 150 3.19 -7.70 6.47
C TYR A 150 2.90 -9.19 6.68
N LYS A 151 3.95 -9.95 6.95
CA LYS A 151 3.84 -11.36 7.34
C LYS A 151 3.69 -11.44 8.85
N LYS A 152 2.64 -12.11 9.29
CA LYS A 152 2.47 -12.45 10.70
C LYS A 152 3.46 -13.53 11.11
#